data_1860f792f8333b158e71771904057c5a
#
_entry.id   1860f792f8333b158e71771904057c5a
#
_cell.length_a   1.000
_cell.length_b   1.000
_cell.length_c   1.000
_cell.angle_alpha   90.00
_cell.angle_beta   90.00
_cell.angle_gamma   90.00
#
_symmetry.space_group_name_H-M   'P 1'
#
loop_
_entity.id
_entity.type
_entity.pdbx_description
1 polymer ?
#
loop_
_entity_poly.entity_id
_entity_poly.type
_entity_poly.pdbx_seq_one_letter_code
_entity_poly.pdbx_strand_id
1 'polypeptide(L)'
;MKFSLILVPQVLEGMPEPYEHITEQICFAEELGFDTVWLTEHHFSPYGRPSVPAIAGHALANTSRIRISTAVVVLPFQHPLRVAEDWATLDHLGRGRVDVGVGRGNQPKEFAGFNLILHEAEQRFSEALDIIRRAWTEESFSYDGEFWQFPELSVLPKPYTKPHPPIWQAAISDYTVKKIIGLAQDDKGSRKD
;
A
#
# COMPACT_ATOMS: atom_id res chain seq x y z
N MET A 1 -9.89 20.66 11.03
CA MET A 1 -8.57 20.34 10.42
C MET A 1 -8.30 18.89 10.74
N LYS A 2 -7.66 18.12 9.83
CA LYS A 2 -7.26 16.72 10.07
C LYS A 2 -5.75 16.67 10.27
N PHE A 3 -5.32 15.88 11.25
CA PHE A 3 -3.90 15.68 11.55
C PHE A 3 -3.52 14.21 11.38
N SER A 4 -2.39 13.97 10.76
CA SER A 4 -1.89 12.63 10.51
C SER A 4 -0.45 12.48 11.00
N LEU A 5 -0.08 11.29 11.42
CA LEU A 5 1.27 10.92 11.82
C LEU A 5 1.82 9.89 10.82
N ILE A 6 3.06 10.07 10.37
CA ILE A 6 3.80 9.06 9.61
C ILE A 6 4.74 8.36 10.58
N LEU A 7 4.62 7.04 10.67
CA LEU A 7 5.54 6.21 11.45
C LEU A 7 6.56 5.54 10.52
N VAL A 8 7.82 5.85 10.78
CA VAL A 8 8.98 5.21 10.15
C VAL A 8 9.77 4.48 11.26
N PRO A 9 9.32 3.28 11.64
CA PRO A 9 9.97 2.56 12.73
C PRO A 9 11.42 2.26 12.37
N GLN A 10 12.33 2.56 13.30
CA GLN A 10 13.77 2.31 13.15
C GLN A 10 14.23 1.31 14.20
N VAL A 11 15.14 0.39 13.81
CA VAL A 11 15.91 -0.40 14.74
C VAL A 11 17.13 0.44 15.13
N LEU A 12 17.12 0.96 16.34
CA LEU A 12 18.29 1.65 16.91
C LEU A 12 19.06 0.70 17.80
N GLU A 13 20.40 0.78 17.74
CA GLU A 13 21.27 -0.05 18.57
C GLU A 13 20.94 0.14 20.06
N GLY A 14 20.75 -0.97 20.78
CA GLY A 14 20.38 -0.93 22.21
C GLY A 14 18.92 -0.65 22.53
N MET A 15 18.05 -0.47 21.53
CA MET A 15 16.61 -0.39 21.76
C MET A 15 15.94 -1.78 21.67
N PRO A 16 14.91 -2.04 22.49
CA PRO A 16 14.12 -3.27 22.33
C PRO A 16 13.45 -3.32 20.99
N GLU A 17 13.01 -4.53 20.58
CA GLU A 17 12.31 -4.75 19.31
C GLU A 17 11.14 -3.77 19.14
N PRO A 18 11.11 -3.00 18.05
CA PRO A 18 10.23 -1.84 17.92
C PRO A 18 8.75 -2.19 17.65
N TYR A 19 8.39 -3.47 17.52
CA TYR A 19 7.01 -3.86 17.16
C TYR A 19 5.99 -3.56 18.27
N GLU A 20 6.35 -3.74 19.54
CA GLU A 20 5.48 -3.38 20.67
C GLU A 20 5.28 -1.87 20.71
N HIS A 21 6.36 -1.10 20.57
CA HIS A 21 6.30 0.36 20.59
C HIS A 21 5.50 0.97 19.43
N ILE A 22 5.47 0.33 18.25
CA ILE A 22 4.66 0.83 17.14
C ILE A 22 3.19 0.91 17.54
N THR A 23 2.66 -0.16 18.14
CA THR A 23 1.25 -0.18 18.56
C THR A 23 0.98 0.81 19.69
N GLU A 24 1.87 0.91 20.67
CA GLU A 24 1.77 1.92 21.73
C GLU A 24 1.74 3.34 21.16
N GLN A 25 2.62 3.67 20.21
CA GLN A 25 2.64 4.96 19.54
C GLN A 25 1.33 5.24 18.78
N ILE A 26 0.74 4.23 18.14
CA ILE A 26 -0.52 4.36 17.42
C ILE A 26 -1.68 4.62 18.41
N CYS A 27 -1.74 3.87 19.52
CA CYS A 27 -2.73 4.08 20.56
C CYS A 27 -2.60 5.47 21.17
N PHE A 28 -1.38 5.91 21.45
CA PHE A 28 -1.12 7.25 21.97
C PHE A 28 -1.49 8.36 20.97
N ALA A 29 -1.24 8.16 19.67
CA ALA A 29 -1.70 9.06 18.63
C ALA A 29 -3.25 9.18 18.61
N GLU A 30 -3.96 8.07 18.82
CA GLU A 30 -5.42 8.05 18.93
C GLU A 30 -5.89 8.87 20.15
N GLU A 31 -5.24 8.72 21.31
CA GLU A 31 -5.53 9.47 22.54
C GLU A 31 -5.31 10.98 22.35
N LEU A 32 -4.23 11.35 21.64
CA LEU A 32 -3.92 12.76 21.32
C LEU A 32 -4.86 13.35 20.25
N GLY A 33 -5.74 12.56 19.66
CA GLY A 33 -6.74 13.06 18.71
C GLY A 33 -6.29 13.09 17.25
N PHE A 34 -5.20 12.42 16.88
CA PHE A 34 -4.86 12.26 15.47
C PHE A 34 -5.94 11.50 14.69
N ASP A 35 -6.14 11.88 13.44
CA ASP A 35 -7.14 11.28 12.56
C ASP A 35 -6.62 10.00 11.87
N THR A 36 -5.32 10.00 11.53
CA THR A 36 -4.73 8.92 10.72
C THR A 36 -3.27 8.68 11.12
N VAL A 37 -2.87 7.42 11.13
CA VAL A 37 -1.47 6.99 11.16
C VAL A 37 -1.12 6.34 9.82
N TRP A 38 0.05 6.72 9.26
CA TRP A 38 0.60 6.19 8.02
C TRP A 38 1.80 5.29 8.33
N LEU A 39 1.71 4.03 7.94
CA LEU A 39 2.75 3.02 8.11
C LEU A 39 3.63 2.93 6.88
N THR A 40 4.94 2.87 7.05
CA THR A 40 5.90 2.76 5.93
C THR A 40 6.35 1.33 5.72
N GLU A 41 6.44 0.90 4.43
CA GLU A 41 6.99 -0.38 4.03
C GLU A 41 8.43 -0.19 3.54
N HIS A 42 9.36 -0.94 4.13
CA HIS A 42 10.73 -1.07 3.66
C HIS A 42 11.25 -2.48 3.93
N HIS A 43 12.09 -2.96 3.01
CA HIS A 43 12.68 -4.28 3.07
C HIS A 43 14.20 -4.21 3.16
N PHE A 44 14.81 -5.22 3.82
CA PHE A 44 16.27 -5.35 3.92
C PHE A 44 16.96 -4.09 4.48
N SER A 45 16.28 -3.37 5.35
CA SER A 45 16.68 -2.08 5.89
C SER A 45 16.43 -2.03 7.39
N PRO A 46 17.22 -1.25 8.16
CA PRO A 46 16.97 -1.03 9.59
C PRO A 46 15.80 -0.09 9.87
N TYR A 47 15.24 0.55 8.85
CA TYR A 47 14.09 1.44 8.98
C TYR A 47 12.88 0.93 8.17
N GLY A 48 11.68 1.33 8.59
CA GLY A 48 10.44 0.79 8.07
C GLY A 48 10.18 -0.65 8.50
N ARG A 49 9.14 -1.25 7.99
CA ARG A 49 8.78 -2.63 8.31
C ARG A 49 8.25 -3.35 7.07
N PRO A 50 8.61 -4.64 6.91
CA PRO A 50 8.24 -5.37 5.69
C PRO A 50 6.77 -5.79 5.67
N SER A 51 6.17 -6.12 6.82
CA SER A 51 4.81 -6.67 6.88
C SER A 51 3.82 -5.63 7.41
N VAL A 52 3.52 -4.64 6.58
CA VAL A 52 2.57 -3.58 6.93
C VAL A 52 1.15 -4.11 7.21
N PRO A 53 0.61 -5.11 6.47
CA PRO A 53 -0.71 -5.67 6.79
C PRO A 53 -0.80 -6.28 8.19
N ALA A 54 0.25 -6.96 8.66
CA ALA A 54 0.28 -7.54 10.01
C ALA A 54 0.25 -6.46 11.09
N ILE A 55 1.03 -5.40 10.93
CA ILE A 55 1.06 -4.26 11.84
C ILE A 55 -0.29 -3.53 11.83
N ALA A 56 -0.86 -3.31 10.64
CA ALA A 56 -2.17 -2.67 10.49
C ALA A 56 -3.26 -3.47 11.21
N GLY A 57 -3.28 -4.80 11.07
CA GLY A 57 -4.22 -5.68 11.75
C GLY A 57 -4.10 -5.58 13.27
N HIS A 58 -2.88 -5.61 13.80
CA HIS A 58 -2.64 -5.45 15.23
C HIS A 58 -3.06 -4.07 15.74
N ALA A 59 -2.75 -3.01 15.00
CA ALA A 59 -3.15 -1.65 15.33
C ALA A 59 -4.67 -1.46 15.32
N LEU A 60 -5.35 -1.98 14.31
CA LEU A 60 -6.82 -1.94 14.21
C LEU A 60 -7.52 -2.64 15.39
N ALA A 61 -6.94 -3.73 15.89
CA ALA A 61 -7.47 -4.47 17.05
C ALA A 61 -7.30 -3.69 18.36
N ASN A 62 -6.30 -2.83 18.48
CA ASN A 62 -5.98 -2.07 19.69
C ASN A 62 -6.47 -0.62 19.65
N THR A 63 -7.15 -0.20 18.59
CA THR A 63 -7.69 1.15 18.41
C THR A 63 -9.17 1.12 18.03
N SER A 64 -9.87 2.23 18.21
CA SER A 64 -11.31 2.31 17.97
C SER A 64 -11.73 3.39 16.96
N ARG A 65 -10.93 4.42 16.77
CA ARG A 65 -11.28 5.62 15.99
C ARG A 65 -10.27 5.96 14.90
N ILE A 66 -8.97 5.92 15.22
CA ILE A 66 -7.91 6.34 14.31
C ILE A 66 -7.90 5.49 13.05
N ARG A 67 -7.66 6.12 11.91
CA ARG A 67 -7.48 5.40 10.63
C ARG A 67 -6.07 4.87 10.52
N ILE A 68 -5.94 3.66 10.00
CA ILE A 68 -4.65 3.03 9.74
C ILE A 68 -4.43 3.04 8.23
N SER A 69 -3.35 3.66 7.81
CA SER A 69 -3.04 3.91 6.40
C SER A 69 -1.61 3.51 6.07
N THR A 70 -1.29 3.40 4.80
CA THR A 70 0.06 3.06 4.34
C THR A 70 0.71 4.18 3.54
N ALA A 71 2.01 4.36 3.71
CA ALA A 71 2.81 5.32 2.96
C ALA A 71 4.18 4.71 2.57
N VAL A 72 4.15 3.67 1.76
CA VAL A 72 3.11 3.06 0.91
C VAL A 72 3.18 1.54 0.98
N VAL A 73 2.19 0.83 0.44
CA VAL A 73 2.36 -0.56 -0.03
C VAL A 73 3.11 -0.51 -1.36
N VAL A 74 4.23 -1.21 -1.46
CA VAL A 74 5.04 -1.28 -2.68
C VAL A 74 4.48 -2.39 -3.58
N LEU A 75 3.54 -2.04 -4.46
CA LEU A 75 2.78 -3.02 -5.25
C LEU A 75 3.64 -3.97 -6.10
N PRO A 76 4.76 -3.54 -6.73
CA PRO A 76 5.60 -4.46 -7.50
C PRO A 76 6.18 -5.65 -6.72
N PHE A 77 6.27 -5.55 -5.40
CA PHE A 77 6.84 -6.62 -4.56
C PHE A 77 5.83 -7.70 -4.18
N GLN A 78 4.55 -7.51 -4.47
CA GLN A 78 3.48 -8.37 -3.98
C GLN A 78 2.57 -8.84 -5.12
N HIS A 79 1.94 -9.99 -4.93
CA HIS A 79 0.89 -10.44 -5.85
C HIS A 79 -0.37 -9.59 -5.64
N PRO A 80 -0.91 -8.91 -6.68
CA PRO A 80 -2.00 -7.95 -6.51
C PRO A 80 -3.29 -8.55 -5.94
N LEU A 81 -3.60 -9.81 -6.24
CA LEU A 81 -4.74 -10.49 -5.63
C LEU A 81 -4.58 -10.64 -4.12
N ARG A 82 -3.35 -10.96 -3.63
CA ARG A 82 -3.09 -11.03 -2.17
C ARG A 82 -3.23 -9.66 -1.52
N VAL A 83 -2.72 -8.61 -2.16
CA VAL A 83 -2.92 -7.24 -1.68
C VAL A 83 -4.41 -6.90 -1.58
N ALA A 84 -5.20 -7.27 -2.61
CA ALA A 84 -6.63 -7.03 -2.60
C ALA A 84 -7.36 -7.76 -1.47
N GLU A 85 -7.03 -9.05 -1.23
CA GLU A 85 -7.59 -9.86 -0.14
C GLU A 85 -7.22 -9.31 1.24
N ASP A 86 -5.94 -9.01 1.46
CA ASP A 86 -5.42 -8.56 2.75
C ASP A 86 -6.05 -7.22 3.15
N TRP A 87 -6.08 -6.24 2.22
CA TRP A 87 -6.63 -4.92 2.52
C TRP A 87 -8.16 -4.91 2.61
N ALA A 88 -8.86 -5.75 1.86
CA ALA A 88 -10.30 -5.93 2.04
C ALA A 88 -10.62 -6.57 3.40
N THR A 89 -9.83 -7.56 3.82
CA THR A 89 -9.95 -8.18 5.14
C THR A 89 -9.72 -7.17 6.26
N LEU A 90 -8.65 -6.37 6.15
CA LEU A 90 -8.34 -5.31 7.12
C LEU A 90 -9.43 -4.24 7.18
N ASP A 91 -10.04 -3.91 6.04
CA ASP A 91 -11.14 -2.96 5.99
C ASP A 91 -12.39 -3.47 6.74
N HIS A 92 -12.68 -4.77 6.67
CA HIS A 92 -13.71 -5.41 7.51
C HIS A 92 -13.35 -5.38 8.99
N LEU A 93 -12.14 -5.80 9.36
CA LEU A 93 -11.66 -5.80 10.74
C LEU A 93 -11.65 -4.38 11.34
N GLY A 94 -11.26 -3.41 10.55
CA GLY A 94 -11.22 -2.00 10.90
C GLY A 94 -12.56 -1.27 10.77
N ARG A 95 -13.62 -1.93 10.24
CA ARG A 95 -14.93 -1.32 9.99
C ARG A 95 -14.82 -0.01 9.20
N GLY A 96 -14.05 -0.03 8.11
CA GLY A 96 -13.87 1.13 7.23
C GLY A 96 -12.80 2.14 7.69
N ARG A 97 -11.97 1.80 8.68
CA ARG A 97 -10.87 2.66 9.16
C ARG A 97 -9.55 2.45 8.44
N VAL A 98 -9.57 1.93 7.21
CA VAL A 98 -8.37 1.68 6.41
C VAL A 98 -8.31 2.64 5.23
N ASP A 99 -7.12 3.17 4.94
CA ASP A 99 -6.77 3.82 3.68
C ASP A 99 -5.56 3.11 3.07
N VAL A 100 -5.54 2.91 1.76
CA VAL A 100 -4.48 2.15 1.10
C VAL A 100 -3.61 3.10 0.28
N GLY A 101 -2.48 3.51 0.85
CA GLY A 101 -1.46 4.24 0.12
C GLY A 101 -0.57 3.28 -0.66
N VAL A 102 -0.42 3.52 -1.96
CA VAL A 102 0.29 2.64 -2.88
C VAL A 102 1.42 3.36 -3.60
N GLY A 103 2.47 2.62 -3.93
CA GLY A 103 3.61 3.14 -4.66
C GLY A 103 4.32 2.09 -5.49
N ARG A 104 5.11 2.58 -6.46
CA ARG A 104 5.90 1.70 -7.36
C ARG A 104 7.21 1.21 -6.74
N GLY A 105 7.62 1.77 -5.60
CA GLY A 105 8.96 1.57 -5.07
C GLY A 105 10.05 2.30 -5.87
N ASN A 106 11.21 2.49 -5.25
CA ASN A 106 12.33 3.20 -5.85
C ASN A 106 13.70 2.75 -5.32
N GLN A 107 13.75 1.75 -4.43
CA GLN A 107 14.98 1.30 -3.79
C GLN A 107 15.59 0.12 -4.56
N PRO A 108 16.75 0.31 -5.25
CA PRO A 108 17.37 -0.77 -6.04
C PRO A 108 17.67 -2.03 -5.22
N LYS A 109 18.05 -1.87 -3.94
CA LYS A 109 18.34 -2.98 -3.04
C LYS A 109 17.10 -3.84 -2.76
N GLU A 110 15.94 -3.23 -2.64
CA GLU A 110 14.69 -3.94 -2.39
C GLU A 110 14.26 -4.72 -3.64
N PHE A 111 14.35 -4.11 -4.83
CA PHE A 111 14.09 -4.81 -6.10
C PHE A 111 15.04 -5.99 -6.30
N ALA A 112 16.34 -5.79 -6.08
CA ALA A 112 17.32 -6.88 -6.16
C ALA A 112 17.03 -8.01 -5.17
N GLY A 113 16.63 -7.68 -3.94
CA GLY A 113 16.28 -8.65 -2.91
C GLY A 113 15.07 -9.51 -3.25
N PHE A 114 14.10 -8.96 -3.99
CA PHE A 114 12.94 -9.68 -4.51
C PHE A 114 13.17 -10.29 -5.89
N ASN A 115 14.38 -10.19 -6.44
CA ASN A 115 14.69 -10.63 -7.80
C ASN A 115 13.80 -10.00 -8.88
N LEU A 116 13.54 -8.70 -8.73
CA LEU A 116 12.74 -7.89 -9.63
C LEU A 116 13.58 -6.81 -10.33
N ILE A 117 13.15 -6.40 -11.51
CA ILE A 117 13.82 -5.39 -12.32
C ILE A 117 13.22 -4.02 -12.01
N LEU A 118 14.02 -3.09 -11.48
CA LEU A 118 13.57 -1.74 -11.11
C LEU A 118 12.96 -0.98 -12.31
N HIS A 119 13.45 -1.22 -13.54
CA HIS A 119 12.92 -0.58 -14.75
C HIS A 119 11.47 -0.97 -15.05
N GLU A 120 11.00 -2.13 -14.59
CA GLU A 120 9.62 -2.60 -14.75
C GLU A 120 8.67 -2.04 -13.68
N ALA A 121 9.18 -1.31 -12.70
CA ALA A 121 8.42 -0.89 -11.52
C ALA A 121 7.13 -0.14 -11.85
N GLU A 122 7.16 0.75 -12.85
CA GLU A 122 5.99 1.55 -13.25
C GLU A 122 4.92 0.69 -13.92
N GLN A 123 5.32 -0.25 -14.79
CA GLN A 123 4.40 -1.14 -15.48
C GLN A 123 3.77 -2.13 -14.50
N ARG A 124 4.59 -2.78 -13.64
CA ARG A 124 4.10 -3.65 -12.57
C ARG A 124 3.14 -2.94 -11.63
N PHE A 125 3.47 -1.72 -11.23
CA PHE A 125 2.60 -0.90 -10.40
C PHE A 125 1.25 -0.63 -11.07
N SER A 126 1.26 -0.26 -12.35
CA SER A 126 0.04 0.08 -13.09
C SER A 126 -0.90 -1.12 -13.25
N GLU A 127 -0.36 -2.29 -13.61
CA GLU A 127 -1.15 -3.54 -13.69
C GLU A 127 -1.67 -3.96 -12.32
N ALA A 128 -0.82 -3.93 -11.28
CA ALA A 128 -1.23 -4.31 -9.93
C ALA A 128 -2.36 -3.44 -9.41
N LEU A 129 -2.29 -2.12 -9.64
CA LEU A 129 -3.32 -1.19 -9.19
C LEU A 129 -4.65 -1.41 -9.91
N ASP A 130 -4.61 -1.71 -11.22
CA ASP A 130 -5.81 -2.05 -11.99
C ASP A 130 -6.45 -3.33 -11.47
N ILE A 131 -5.66 -4.39 -11.29
CA ILE A 131 -6.12 -5.66 -10.73
C ILE A 131 -6.78 -5.46 -9.36
N ILE A 132 -6.16 -4.71 -8.45
CA ILE A 132 -6.69 -4.45 -7.12
C ILE A 132 -8.04 -3.73 -7.19
N ARG A 133 -8.17 -2.70 -8.03
CA ARG A 133 -9.43 -1.98 -8.22
C ARG A 133 -10.53 -2.91 -8.73
N ARG A 134 -10.24 -3.71 -9.76
CA ARG A 134 -11.19 -4.68 -10.32
C ARG A 134 -11.56 -5.75 -9.29
N ALA A 135 -10.59 -6.28 -8.56
CA ALA A 135 -10.81 -7.25 -7.48
C ALA A 135 -11.81 -6.73 -6.42
N TRP A 136 -11.80 -5.44 -6.14
CA TRP A 136 -12.67 -4.84 -5.14
C TRP A 136 -14.06 -4.45 -5.67
N THR A 137 -14.17 -4.16 -6.98
CA THR A 137 -15.39 -3.58 -7.56
C THR A 137 -16.17 -4.50 -8.49
N GLU A 138 -15.50 -5.45 -9.14
CA GLU A 138 -16.14 -6.40 -10.05
C GLU A 138 -16.51 -7.70 -9.31
N GLU A 139 -17.59 -8.34 -9.70
CA GLU A 139 -18.00 -9.63 -9.12
C GLU A 139 -17.00 -10.72 -9.43
N SER A 140 -16.62 -10.85 -10.69
CA SER A 140 -15.56 -11.70 -11.19
C SER A 140 -14.84 -11.04 -12.35
N PHE A 141 -13.59 -11.40 -12.61
CA PHE A 141 -12.82 -10.93 -13.75
C PHE A 141 -11.66 -11.87 -14.08
N SER A 142 -11.22 -11.84 -15.32
CA SER A 142 -9.95 -12.40 -15.77
C SER A 142 -8.95 -11.28 -16.04
N TYR A 143 -7.67 -11.62 -16.06
CA TYR A 143 -6.62 -10.69 -16.41
C TYR A 143 -5.60 -11.33 -17.34
N ASP A 144 -5.19 -10.61 -18.39
CA ASP A 144 -4.18 -11.04 -19.37
C ASP A 144 -3.20 -9.85 -19.58
N GLY A 145 -2.36 -9.62 -18.58
CA GLY A 145 -1.34 -8.56 -18.57
C GLY A 145 0.05 -9.08 -18.92
N GLU A 146 1.01 -8.19 -18.82
CA GLU A 146 2.42 -8.53 -19.03
C GLU A 146 3.01 -9.31 -17.84
N PHE A 147 2.63 -8.93 -16.62
CA PHE A 147 3.21 -9.48 -15.38
C PHE A 147 2.27 -10.43 -14.64
N TRP A 148 0.95 -10.29 -14.82
CA TRP A 148 -0.03 -11.15 -14.18
C TRP A 148 -1.07 -11.62 -15.17
N GLN A 149 -1.29 -12.95 -15.16
CA GLN A 149 -2.27 -13.60 -16.01
C GLN A 149 -3.02 -14.64 -15.18
N PHE A 150 -4.35 -14.59 -15.23
CA PHE A 150 -5.18 -15.55 -14.51
C PHE A 150 -6.57 -15.66 -15.16
N PRO A 151 -7.22 -16.85 -15.05
CA PRO A 151 -8.56 -17.05 -15.55
C PRO A 151 -9.59 -16.25 -14.77
N GLU A 152 -10.83 -16.28 -15.22
CA GLU A 152 -11.92 -15.65 -14.49
C GLU A 152 -12.02 -16.19 -13.06
N LEU A 153 -12.03 -15.29 -12.10
CA LEU A 153 -12.13 -15.59 -10.68
C LEU A 153 -12.82 -14.44 -9.93
N SER A 154 -13.39 -14.77 -8.77
CA SER A 154 -13.95 -13.81 -7.82
C SER A 154 -13.02 -13.66 -6.61
N VAL A 155 -12.56 -12.45 -6.33
CA VAL A 155 -11.72 -12.16 -5.16
C VAL A 155 -12.61 -11.80 -3.97
N LEU A 156 -12.42 -12.48 -2.86
CA LEU A 156 -13.18 -12.30 -1.63
C LEU A 156 -12.23 -12.13 -0.42
N PRO A 157 -12.67 -11.36 0.60
CA PRO A 157 -13.92 -10.62 0.66
C PRO A 157 -13.91 -9.38 -0.23
N LYS A 158 -15.08 -8.88 -0.61
CA LYS A 158 -15.19 -7.51 -1.13
C LYS A 158 -15.03 -6.53 0.03
N PRO A 159 -14.42 -5.35 -0.15
CA PRO A 159 -14.21 -4.39 0.92
C PRO A 159 -15.50 -4.03 1.69
N TYR A 160 -15.34 -3.72 2.97
CA TYR A 160 -16.39 -3.17 3.82
C TYR A 160 -16.84 -1.80 3.31
N THR A 161 -15.87 -0.93 3.03
CA THR A 161 -16.08 0.42 2.45
C THR A 161 -16.47 0.31 0.99
N LYS A 162 -17.47 1.07 0.56
CA LYS A 162 -17.96 1.07 -0.82
C LYS A 162 -17.60 2.36 -1.56
N PRO A 163 -17.18 2.29 -2.84
CA PRO A 163 -16.94 1.07 -3.62
C PRO A 163 -15.68 0.29 -3.17
N HIS A 164 -14.74 0.93 -2.50
CA HIS A 164 -13.50 0.37 -1.92
C HIS A 164 -12.90 1.37 -0.93
N PRO A 165 -11.93 0.96 -0.08
CA PRO A 165 -11.15 1.87 0.76
C PRO A 165 -10.52 2.99 -0.08
N PRO A 166 -10.33 4.19 0.48
CA PRO A 166 -9.59 5.25 -0.20
C PRO A 166 -8.21 4.78 -0.63
N ILE A 167 -7.86 5.04 -1.90
CA ILE A 167 -6.55 4.74 -2.47
C ILE A 167 -5.77 6.05 -2.60
N TRP A 168 -4.55 6.05 -2.05
CA TRP A 168 -3.62 7.18 -2.12
C TRP A 168 -2.39 6.75 -2.91
N GLN A 169 -2.06 7.48 -3.96
CA GLN A 169 -0.88 7.17 -4.77
C GLN A 169 0.27 8.12 -4.42
N ALA A 170 1.45 7.54 -4.11
CA ALA A 170 2.65 8.33 -3.91
C ALA A 170 3.13 8.95 -5.22
N ALA A 171 3.45 10.25 -5.18
CA ALA A 171 3.99 11.00 -6.29
C ALA A 171 5.22 11.79 -5.85
N ILE A 172 6.36 11.57 -6.52
CA ILE A 172 7.63 12.23 -6.21
C ILE A 172 8.05 13.17 -7.35
N SER A 173 7.57 12.93 -8.59
CA SER A 173 7.94 13.71 -9.77
C SER A 173 6.74 14.45 -10.35
N ASP A 174 7.00 15.58 -11.01
CA ASP A 174 5.98 16.34 -11.75
C ASP A 174 5.25 15.47 -12.78
N TYR A 175 5.95 14.53 -13.42
CA TYR A 175 5.35 13.58 -14.35
C TYR A 175 4.30 12.71 -13.66
N THR A 176 4.63 12.12 -12.50
CA THR A 176 3.70 11.28 -11.75
C THR A 176 2.49 12.08 -11.28
N VAL A 177 2.70 13.32 -10.79
CA VAL A 177 1.60 14.20 -10.40
C VAL A 177 0.68 14.47 -11.58
N LYS A 178 1.23 14.87 -12.73
CA LYS A 178 0.47 15.16 -13.96
C LYS A 178 -0.31 13.93 -14.44
N LYS A 179 0.28 12.74 -14.37
CA LYS A 179 -0.39 11.48 -14.71
C LYS A 179 -1.60 11.20 -13.81
N ILE A 180 -1.44 11.35 -12.49
CA ILE A 180 -2.51 11.11 -11.51
C ILE A 180 -3.69 12.06 -11.72
N ILE A 181 -3.44 13.34 -12.01
CA ILE A 181 -4.50 14.34 -12.23
C ILE A 181 -5.00 14.40 -13.67
N GLY A 182 -4.60 13.45 -14.52
CA GLY A 182 -5.06 13.36 -15.91
C GLY A 182 -4.48 14.41 -16.86
N LEU A 183 -3.42 15.11 -16.48
CA LEU A 183 -2.73 16.11 -17.32
C LEU A 183 -1.52 15.56 -18.08
N ALA A 184 -1.05 14.34 -17.77
CA ALA A 184 -0.01 13.68 -18.55
C ALA A 184 -0.66 12.87 -19.67
N GLN A 185 -0.32 13.17 -20.93
CA GLN A 185 -0.57 12.27 -22.04
C GLN A 185 0.44 11.10 -21.93
N ASP A 186 0.00 9.88 -22.12
CA ASP A 186 0.88 8.72 -22.29
C ASP A 186 1.73 8.97 -23.52
N ASP A 187 3.00 9.31 -23.32
CA ASP A 187 3.98 9.48 -24.39
C ASP A 187 4.37 8.08 -24.93
N LYS A 188 3.43 7.46 -25.66
CA LYS A 188 3.67 6.24 -26.43
C LYS A 188 4.43 6.57 -27.71
N GLY A 189 5.52 7.29 -27.61
CA GLY A 189 6.27 7.56 -28.83
C GLY A 189 7.38 8.57 -28.74
N SER A 190 8.45 8.28 -28.07
CA SER A 190 9.81 8.68 -28.50
C SER A 190 10.88 8.03 -27.64
N ARG A 191 11.14 6.75 -27.91
CA ARG A 191 12.51 6.26 -27.75
C ARG A 191 13.02 6.01 -29.15
N LYS A 192 13.62 7.01 -29.72
CA LYS A 192 14.63 6.85 -30.75
C LYS A 192 15.97 7.07 -30.08
N ASP A 193 16.78 6.00 -30.17
CA ASP A 193 18.22 5.89 -30.03
C ASP A 193 18.81 6.24 -28.67
#